data_befc05b6c91752535b8e06ad1f8016fb
#
_entry.id   befc05b6c91752535b8e06ad1f8016fb
#
_cell.length_a   1.000
_cell.length_b   1.000
_cell.length_c   1.000
_cell.angle_alpha   90.00
_cell.angle_beta   90.00
_cell.angle_gamma   90.00
#
_symmetry.space_group_name_H-M   'P 1'
#
loop_
_entity.id
_entity.type
_entity.pdbx_description
1 polymer ?
#
loop_
_entity_poly.entity_id
_entity_poly.type
_entity_poly.pdbx_seq_one_letter_code
_entity_poly.pdbx_strand_id
1 'polypeptide(L)'
;LLEVLEENKDCDLYLTQGFIARDASGEIANLQRGGSDYTASLIGAALKADEIQIWTDIDGMHNNDPRLVEGTVAVRHLNFEEAAELAYFGAKILHPTCIQPARYAGVPVRLLNTMAPTAKGTIIDNELIPHVIKSIAAKDDITAVKIVSSRMLLATGFLRKVFEIFETFNTSIDMVTTSEVGVSLSIDNKMHLTQIVEEIGRAHV
;
A
#
# COMPACT_ATOMS: atom_id res chain seq x y z
N LEU A 1 8.46 -5.54 24.35
CA LEU A 1 9.41 -6.23 23.47
C LEU A 1 10.85 -6.02 23.92
N LEU A 2 11.34 -4.78 24.03
CA LEU A 2 12.73 -4.48 24.42
C LEU A 2 13.05 -5.04 25.80
N GLU A 3 12.14 -4.95 26.78
CA GLU A 3 12.30 -5.55 28.11
C GLU A 3 12.47 -7.07 28.03
N VAL A 4 11.62 -7.77 27.27
CA VAL A 4 11.71 -9.24 27.10
C VAL A 4 13.05 -9.64 26.46
N LEU A 5 13.54 -8.87 25.51
CA LEU A 5 14.85 -9.13 24.88
C LEU A 5 16.00 -8.86 25.84
N GLU A 6 15.91 -7.82 26.66
CA GLU A 6 16.93 -7.50 27.67
C GLU A 6 17.01 -8.59 28.75
N GLU A 7 15.85 -9.12 29.18
CA GLU A 7 15.78 -10.22 30.12
C GLU A 7 16.31 -11.55 29.59
N ASN A 8 16.32 -11.72 28.28
CA ASN A 8 16.71 -12.95 27.57
C ASN A 8 17.88 -12.74 26.59
N LYS A 9 18.76 -11.81 26.85
CA LYS A 9 19.85 -11.42 25.94
C LYS A 9 20.88 -12.52 25.63
N ASP A 10 20.86 -13.63 26.37
CA ASP A 10 21.70 -14.80 26.10
C ASP A 10 21.09 -15.74 25.03
N CYS A 11 19.91 -15.40 24.50
CA CYS A 11 19.26 -16.14 23.41
C CYS A 11 19.69 -15.59 22.05
N ASP A 12 20.14 -16.47 21.16
CA ASP A 12 20.48 -16.13 19.79
C ASP A 12 19.24 -16.10 18.85
N LEU A 13 18.13 -16.70 19.27
CA LEU A 13 16.92 -16.84 18.48
C LEU A 13 15.68 -16.57 19.31
N TYR A 14 14.80 -15.71 18.80
CA TYR A 14 13.50 -15.43 19.38
C TYR A 14 12.39 -15.82 18.39
N LEU A 15 11.40 -16.55 18.86
CA LEU A 15 10.22 -16.92 18.08
C LEU A 15 8.99 -16.25 18.66
N THR A 16 8.26 -15.55 17.81
CA THR A 16 6.99 -14.92 18.18
C THR A 16 5.94 -15.14 17.10
N GLN A 17 4.68 -15.02 17.47
CA GLN A 17 3.56 -15.02 16.52
C GLN A 17 3.39 -13.62 15.90
N GLY A 18 2.89 -13.59 14.68
CA GLY A 18 2.42 -12.38 14.04
C GLY A 18 0.89 -12.32 13.98
N PHE A 19 0.33 -11.25 13.40
CA PHE A 19 -1.08 -11.06 13.11
C PHE A 19 -1.97 -10.79 14.35
N ILE A 20 -1.73 -11.42 15.48
CA ILE A 20 -2.54 -11.28 16.70
C ILE A 20 -2.03 -10.06 17.49
N ALA A 21 -2.97 -9.25 17.95
CA ALA A 21 -2.70 -8.06 18.76
C ALA A 21 -3.72 -7.95 19.92
N ARG A 22 -3.54 -6.97 20.77
CA ARG A 22 -4.56 -6.51 21.72
C ARG A 22 -5.01 -5.12 21.31
N ASP A 23 -6.29 -4.87 21.42
CA ASP A 23 -6.85 -3.54 21.20
C ASP A 23 -6.69 -2.64 22.45
N ALA A 24 -7.19 -1.41 22.36
CA ALA A 24 -7.10 -0.44 23.46
C ALA A 24 -7.88 -0.87 24.72
N SER A 25 -8.84 -1.78 24.61
CA SER A 25 -9.60 -2.36 25.73
C SER A 25 -8.93 -3.59 26.32
N GLY A 26 -7.84 -4.07 25.72
CA GLY A 26 -7.09 -5.25 26.12
C GLY A 26 -7.66 -6.56 25.57
N GLU A 27 -8.69 -6.50 24.73
CA GLU A 27 -9.28 -7.65 24.08
C GLU A 27 -8.41 -8.16 22.93
N ILE A 28 -8.54 -9.44 22.60
CA ILE A 28 -7.82 -10.06 21.49
C ILE A 28 -8.36 -9.51 20.17
N ALA A 29 -7.48 -8.92 19.39
CA ALA A 29 -7.74 -8.39 18.07
C ALA A 29 -6.76 -8.95 17.04
N ASN A 30 -6.95 -8.62 15.77
CA ASN A 30 -6.01 -8.96 14.72
C ASN A 30 -5.61 -7.74 13.89
N LEU A 31 -4.46 -7.82 13.27
CA LEU A 31 -3.88 -6.74 12.45
C LEU A 31 -4.40 -6.76 10.99
N GLN A 32 -5.46 -7.48 10.71
CA GLN A 32 -6.09 -7.59 9.40
C GLN A 32 -5.14 -8.12 8.31
N ARG A 33 -5.40 -7.76 7.05
CA ARG A 33 -4.62 -8.22 5.90
C ARG A 33 -3.17 -7.75 5.98
N GLY A 34 -2.24 -8.69 5.80
CA GLY A 34 -0.80 -8.43 5.91
C GLY A 34 -0.31 -8.25 7.37
N GLY A 35 -1.14 -8.64 8.36
CA GLY A 35 -0.82 -8.42 9.78
C GLY A 35 0.46 -9.10 10.26
N SER A 36 0.86 -10.23 9.67
CA SER A 36 2.14 -10.88 9.99
C SER A 36 3.33 -10.06 9.48
N ASP A 37 3.24 -9.53 8.26
CA ASP A 37 4.26 -8.65 7.69
C ASP A 37 4.36 -7.34 8.49
N TYR A 38 3.20 -6.83 8.93
CA TYR A 38 3.16 -5.66 9.79
C TYR A 38 3.83 -5.92 11.15
N THR A 39 3.59 -7.09 11.76
CA THR A 39 4.26 -7.49 13.00
C THR A 39 5.77 -7.55 12.81
N ALA A 40 6.25 -8.19 11.74
CA ALA A 40 7.67 -8.27 11.42
C ALA A 40 8.28 -6.87 11.24
N SER A 41 7.56 -5.99 10.54
CA SER A 41 7.97 -4.61 10.32
C SER A 41 8.05 -3.80 11.61
N LEU A 42 7.06 -3.95 12.52
CA LEU A 42 7.07 -3.29 13.83
C LEU A 42 8.25 -3.76 14.70
N ILE A 43 8.48 -5.07 14.74
CA ILE A 43 9.58 -5.65 15.52
C ILE A 43 10.92 -5.21 14.96
N GLY A 44 11.12 -5.35 13.64
CA GLY A 44 12.35 -4.94 12.99
C GLY A 44 12.66 -3.45 13.15
N ALA A 45 11.64 -2.60 13.05
CA ALA A 45 11.78 -1.17 13.30
C ALA A 45 12.16 -0.85 14.76
N ALA A 46 11.49 -1.50 15.72
CA ALA A 46 11.76 -1.31 17.16
C ALA A 46 13.17 -1.74 17.56
N LEU A 47 13.69 -2.80 16.93
CA LEU A 47 15.04 -3.33 17.16
C LEU A 47 16.11 -2.61 16.34
N LYS A 48 15.72 -1.75 15.39
CA LYS A 48 16.64 -1.20 14.38
C LYS A 48 17.44 -2.31 13.69
N ALA A 49 16.73 -3.35 13.26
CA ALA A 49 17.32 -4.51 12.61
C ALA A 49 18.12 -4.11 11.37
N ASP A 50 19.13 -4.88 11.01
CA ASP A 50 19.89 -4.67 9.79
C ASP A 50 19.03 -4.90 8.54
N GLU A 51 18.10 -5.85 8.61
CA GLU A 51 17.16 -6.20 7.53
C GLU A 51 15.93 -6.91 8.09
N ILE A 52 14.75 -6.63 7.51
CA ILE A 52 13.52 -7.39 7.74
C ILE A 52 13.30 -8.29 6.53
N GLN A 53 13.19 -9.59 6.73
CA GLN A 53 12.92 -10.55 5.66
C GLN A 53 11.49 -11.04 5.71
N ILE A 54 10.79 -10.93 4.57
CA ILE A 54 9.44 -11.46 4.37
C ILE A 54 9.54 -12.61 3.37
N TRP A 55 9.31 -13.80 3.89
CA TRP A 55 9.35 -15.04 3.11
C TRP A 55 7.95 -15.41 2.63
N THR A 56 7.80 -15.54 1.32
CA THR A 56 6.52 -15.80 0.63
C THR A 56 6.70 -16.88 -0.44
N ASP A 57 5.70 -17.09 -1.27
CA ASP A 57 5.69 -18.05 -2.38
C ASP A 57 6.18 -17.49 -3.73
N ILE A 58 6.64 -16.25 -3.73
CA ILE A 58 7.16 -15.56 -4.92
C ILE A 58 8.57 -15.03 -4.69
N ASP A 59 9.35 -14.90 -5.75
CA ASP A 59 10.76 -14.52 -5.70
C ASP A 59 11.03 -13.00 -5.70
N GLY A 60 10.05 -12.23 -5.27
CA GLY A 60 10.11 -10.77 -5.14
C GLY A 60 8.97 -10.06 -5.89
N MET A 61 9.02 -8.74 -5.91
CA MET A 61 8.11 -7.93 -6.71
C MET A 61 8.55 -7.96 -8.18
N HIS A 62 7.64 -8.31 -9.08
CA HIS A 62 7.94 -8.42 -10.50
C HIS A 62 7.72 -7.11 -11.24
N ASN A 63 8.40 -6.96 -12.37
CA ASN A 63 8.27 -5.80 -13.25
C ASN A 63 6.90 -5.71 -13.95
N ASN A 64 6.10 -6.77 -13.87
CA ASN A 64 4.70 -6.84 -14.29
C ASN A 64 4.00 -8.00 -13.57
N ASP A 65 2.67 -8.09 -13.66
CA ASP A 65 1.93 -9.22 -13.10
C ASP A 65 2.19 -10.50 -13.94
N PRO A 66 2.81 -11.55 -13.37
CA PRO A 66 3.10 -12.78 -14.10
C PRO A 66 1.85 -13.54 -14.56
N ARG A 67 0.68 -13.22 -14.03
CA ARG A 67 -0.60 -13.79 -14.47
C ARG A 67 -1.10 -13.17 -15.77
N LEU A 68 -0.65 -11.94 -16.09
CA LEU A 68 -1.07 -11.18 -17.26
C LEU A 68 0.01 -11.15 -18.34
N VAL A 69 1.28 -11.20 -17.96
CA VAL A 69 2.41 -11.07 -18.87
C VAL A 69 3.38 -12.21 -18.65
N GLU A 70 3.66 -12.96 -19.70
CA GLU A 70 4.69 -14.00 -19.69
C GLU A 70 6.10 -13.42 -19.61
N GLY A 71 7.02 -14.15 -18.96
CA GLY A 71 8.43 -13.77 -18.91
C GLY A 71 8.76 -12.59 -18.02
N THR A 72 7.90 -12.28 -17.04
CA THR A 72 8.20 -11.26 -16.02
C THR A 72 9.42 -11.64 -15.19
N VAL A 73 10.14 -10.64 -14.70
CA VAL A 73 11.32 -10.83 -13.87
C VAL A 73 11.19 -10.05 -12.55
N ALA A 74 11.75 -10.60 -11.48
CA ALA A 74 11.76 -9.94 -10.19
C ALA A 74 12.63 -8.66 -10.26
N VAL A 75 12.08 -7.54 -9.81
CA VAL A 75 12.79 -6.28 -9.64
C VAL A 75 13.69 -6.39 -8.41
N ARG A 76 14.98 -6.15 -8.58
CA ARG A 76 15.96 -6.37 -7.51
C ARG A 76 15.93 -5.31 -6.42
N HIS A 77 15.54 -4.09 -6.77
CA HIS A 77 15.53 -2.96 -5.86
C HIS A 77 14.36 -2.02 -6.16
N LEU A 78 13.63 -1.66 -5.13
CA LEU A 78 12.58 -0.65 -5.12
C LEU A 78 12.77 0.27 -3.93
N ASN A 79 12.44 1.54 -4.05
CA ASN A 79 12.22 2.34 -2.86
C ASN A 79 10.84 2.08 -2.27
N PHE A 80 10.59 2.54 -1.03
CA PHE A 80 9.31 2.30 -0.36
C PHE A 80 8.10 2.90 -1.09
N GLU A 81 8.27 4.00 -1.81
CA GLU A 81 7.20 4.63 -2.59
C GLU A 81 6.87 3.82 -3.84
N GLU A 82 7.89 3.41 -4.59
CA GLU A 82 7.75 2.52 -5.75
C GLU A 82 7.09 1.19 -5.37
N ALA A 83 7.50 0.61 -4.24
CA ALA A 83 6.92 -0.63 -3.72
C ALA A 83 5.45 -0.45 -3.32
N ALA A 84 5.09 0.68 -2.71
CA ALA A 84 3.71 1.01 -2.34
C ALA A 84 2.82 1.18 -3.57
N GLU A 85 3.28 1.93 -4.58
CA GLU A 85 2.56 2.12 -5.85
C GLU A 85 2.35 0.79 -6.58
N LEU A 86 3.40 -0.01 -6.70
CA LEU A 86 3.33 -1.32 -7.36
C LEU A 86 2.39 -2.28 -6.63
N ALA A 87 2.40 -2.29 -5.30
CA ALA A 87 1.50 -3.10 -4.48
C ALA A 87 0.04 -2.65 -4.58
N TYR A 88 -0.20 -1.35 -4.68
CA TYR A 88 -1.54 -0.79 -4.81
C TYR A 88 -2.17 -1.12 -6.17
N PHE A 89 -1.42 -0.93 -7.26
CA PHE A 89 -1.94 -1.07 -8.62
C PHE A 89 -1.88 -2.49 -9.21
N GLY A 90 -1.15 -3.45 -8.62
CA GLY A 90 -1.12 -4.77 -9.24
C GLY A 90 -0.49 -5.89 -8.43
N ALA A 91 0.61 -5.64 -7.79
CA ALA A 91 1.32 -6.68 -7.06
C ALA A 91 0.71 -6.87 -5.66
N LYS A 92 -0.29 -7.73 -5.53
CA LYS A 92 -0.93 -8.06 -4.23
C LYS A 92 -0.01 -8.85 -3.27
N ILE A 93 1.28 -8.71 -3.41
CA ILE A 93 2.32 -9.47 -2.73
C ILE A 93 2.55 -8.94 -1.31
N LEU A 94 2.55 -7.62 -1.18
CA LEU A 94 2.82 -6.92 0.06
C LEU A 94 1.77 -5.82 0.23
N HIS A 95 1.19 -5.71 1.42
CA HIS A 95 0.29 -4.59 1.68
C HIS A 95 1.12 -3.33 2.02
N PRO A 96 0.92 -2.18 1.35
CA PRO A 96 1.77 -1.00 1.51
C PRO A 96 1.89 -0.52 2.97
N THR A 97 0.81 -0.62 3.74
CA THR A 97 0.80 -0.18 5.15
C THR A 97 1.64 -1.08 6.04
N CYS A 98 1.90 -2.34 5.63
CA CYS A 98 2.63 -3.30 6.47
C CYS A 98 4.11 -2.95 6.61
N ILE A 99 4.69 -2.23 5.65
CA ILE A 99 6.11 -1.82 5.68
C ILE A 99 6.34 -0.38 6.14
N GLN A 100 5.28 0.33 6.53
CA GLN A 100 5.41 1.70 7.04
C GLN A 100 6.33 1.82 8.26
N PRO A 101 6.28 0.93 9.27
CA PRO A 101 7.20 1.01 10.40
C PRO A 101 8.66 0.87 9.97
N ALA A 102 8.97 -0.04 9.03
CA ALA A 102 10.31 -0.22 8.48
C ALA A 102 10.77 1.04 7.74
N ARG A 103 9.90 1.64 6.91
CA ARG A 103 10.17 2.89 6.20
C ARG A 103 10.56 4.02 7.16
N TYR A 104 9.77 4.25 8.22
CA TYR A 104 10.04 5.31 9.19
C TYR A 104 11.32 5.07 10.00
N ALA A 105 11.64 3.81 10.28
CA ALA A 105 12.87 3.45 10.97
C ALA A 105 14.11 3.40 10.05
N GLY A 106 13.92 3.47 8.73
CA GLY A 106 15.00 3.33 7.75
C GLY A 106 15.57 1.92 7.65
N VAL A 107 14.78 0.91 8.06
CA VAL A 107 15.18 -0.51 8.02
C VAL A 107 14.80 -1.11 6.68
N PRO A 108 15.73 -1.69 5.90
CA PRO A 108 15.41 -2.32 4.62
C PRO A 108 14.54 -3.56 4.81
N VAL A 109 13.64 -3.78 3.85
CA VAL A 109 12.78 -4.97 3.78
C VAL A 109 13.18 -5.79 2.57
N ARG A 110 13.38 -7.09 2.73
CA ARG A 110 13.68 -8.02 1.63
C ARG A 110 12.55 -9.03 1.46
N LEU A 111 12.01 -9.12 0.26
CA LEU A 111 11.05 -10.16 -0.14
C LEU A 111 11.80 -11.35 -0.71
N LEU A 112 11.53 -12.53 -0.17
CA LEU A 112 12.23 -13.77 -0.50
C LEU A 112 11.23 -14.90 -0.77
N ASN A 113 11.64 -15.88 -1.59
CA ASN A 113 10.83 -17.03 -1.92
C ASN A 113 11.22 -18.25 -1.05
N THR A 114 10.26 -18.73 -0.27
CA THR A 114 10.45 -19.91 0.59
C THR A 114 10.76 -21.18 -0.22
N MET A 115 10.20 -21.28 -1.44
CA MET A 115 10.41 -22.42 -2.31
C MET A 115 11.69 -22.31 -3.18
N ALA A 116 12.29 -21.12 -3.23
CA ALA A 116 13.54 -20.85 -3.94
C ALA A 116 14.47 -19.97 -3.07
N PRO A 117 15.00 -20.48 -1.95
CA PRO A 117 15.73 -19.70 -0.95
C PRO A 117 17.04 -19.10 -1.45
N THR A 118 17.55 -19.58 -2.59
CA THR A 118 18.74 -19.02 -3.26
C THR A 118 18.43 -17.83 -4.17
N ALA A 119 17.15 -17.53 -4.42
CA ALA A 119 16.73 -16.36 -5.19
C ALA A 119 17.06 -15.09 -4.42
N LYS A 120 17.56 -14.07 -5.12
CA LYS A 120 18.00 -12.80 -4.49
C LYS A 120 16.85 -11.96 -3.94
N GLY A 121 15.63 -12.22 -4.40
CA GLY A 121 14.44 -11.46 -4.01
C GLY A 121 14.47 -10.00 -4.45
N THR A 122 13.62 -9.20 -3.79
CA THR A 122 13.54 -7.74 -3.95
C THR A 122 13.92 -7.05 -2.64
N ILE A 123 14.84 -6.10 -2.67
CA ILE A 123 15.14 -5.19 -1.55
C ILE A 123 14.27 -3.95 -1.70
N ILE A 124 13.68 -3.51 -0.59
CA ILE A 124 12.89 -2.28 -0.48
C ILE A 124 13.50 -1.42 0.62
N ASP A 125 13.98 -0.24 0.26
CA ASP A 125 14.61 0.71 1.18
C ASP A 125 14.31 2.18 0.82
N ASN A 126 15.08 3.12 1.32
CA ASN A 126 14.93 4.55 1.04
C ASN A 126 15.79 5.04 -0.14
N GLU A 127 16.58 4.18 -0.79
CA GLU A 127 17.46 4.58 -1.88
C GLU A 127 16.66 4.87 -3.15
N LEU A 128 16.88 6.05 -3.72
CA LEU A 128 16.30 6.47 -4.99
C LEU A 128 17.26 6.17 -6.13
N ILE A 129 16.89 5.30 -7.05
CA ILE A 129 17.59 5.10 -8.32
C ILE A 129 16.80 5.82 -9.41
N PRO A 130 17.22 7.02 -9.84
CA PRO A 130 16.48 7.84 -10.78
C PRO A 130 16.54 7.29 -12.22
N HIS A 131 15.58 7.72 -13.04
CA HIS A 131 15.55 7.55 -14.51
C HIS A 131 15.42 6.11 -15.03
N VAL A 132 14.91 5.19 -14.22
CA VAL A 132 14.66 3.81 -14.66
C VAL A 132 13.18 3.47 -14.47
N ILE A 133 12.52 3.01 -15.53
CA ILE A 133 11.20 2.35 -15.40
C ILE A 133 11.48 0.93 -14.90
N LYS A 134 11.16 0.67 -13.63
CA LYS A 134 11.42 -0.60 -12.97
C LYS A 134 10.30 -1.61 -13.19
N SER A 135 9.05 -1.12 -13.23
CA SER A 135 7.85 -1.95 -13.32
C SER A 135 6.68 -1.19 -13.93
N ILE A 136 5.70 -1.93 -14.42
CA ILE A 136 4.41 -1.43 -14.88
C ILE A 136 3.34 -2.26 -14.19
N ALA A 137 2.42 -1.62 -13.48
CA ALA A 137 1.26 -2.27 -12.88
C ALA A 137 -0.03 -1.79 -13.56
N ALA A 138 -0.99 -2.69 -13.65
CA ALA A 138 -2.32 -2.38 -14.16
C ALA A 138 -3.38 -2.89 -13.18
N LYS A 139 -4.48 -2.17 -13.06
CA LYS A 139 -5.62 -2.52 -12.22
C LYS A 139 -6.88 -2.47 -13.06
N ASP A 140 -7.62 -3.57 -13.07
CA ASP A 140 -8.89 -3.69 -13.76
C ASP A 140 -10.05 -3.14 -12.91
N ASP A 141 -11.23 -3.05 -13.51
CA ASP A 141 -12.49 -2.61 -12.87
C ASP A 141 -12.48 -1.19 -12.29
N ILE A 142 -11.60 -0.35 -12.76
CA ILE A 142 -11.57 1.08 -12.39
C ILE A 142 -12.72 1.82 -13.07
N THR A 143 -13.43 2.64 -12.30
CA THR A 143 -14.46 3.54 -12.81
C THR A 143 -13.98 4.98 -12.80
N ALA A 144 -14.03 5.63 -13.96
CA ALA A 144 -13.76 7.05 -14.07
C ALA A 144 -15.08 7.85 -13.93
N VAL A 145 -15.13 8.74 -12.95
CA VAL A 145 -16.21 9.71 -12.75
C VAL A 145 -15.75 11.07 -13.24
N LYS A 146 -16.38 11.60 -14.27
CA LYS A 146 -16.06 12.91 -14.82
C LYS A 146 -17.14 13.92 -14.47
N ILE A 147 -16.77 14.95 -13.74
CA ILE A 147 -17.62 16.07 -13.37
C ILE A 147 -17.23 17.27 -14.22
N VAL A 148 -18.17 17.83 -14.95
CA VAL A 148 -17.93 19.03 -15.79
C VAL A 148 -18.90 20.11 -15.34
N SER A 149 -18.39 21.27 -14.94
CA SER A 149 -19.21 22.38 -14.50
C SER A 149 -18.53 23.72 -14.84
N SER A 150 -19.25 24.57 -15.55
CA SER A 150 -18.80 25.95 -15.80
C SER A 150 -18.72 26.81 -14.53
N ARG A 151 -19.40 26.38 -13.47
CA ARG A 151 -19.38 27.06 -12.16
C ARG A 151 -18.05 26.83 -11.42
N MET A 152 -17.27 25.83 -11.78
CA MET A 152 -15.98 25.54 -11.19
C MET A 152 -14.98 26.70 -11.35
N LEU A 153 -15.08 27.42 -12.45
CA LEU A 153 -14.14 28.47 -12.88
C LEU A 153 -13.96 29.61 -11.86
N LEU A 154 -14.94 29.85 -10.99
CA LEU A 154 -14.92 30.94 -9.99
C LEU A 154 -15.34 30.46 -8.59
N ALA A 155 -15.56 29.18 -8.39
CA ALA A 155 -16.09 28.65 -7.15
C ALA A 155 -14.98 28.17 -6.20
N THR A 156 -14.70 28.97 -5.17
CA THR A 156 -13.89 28.48 -4.04
C THR A 156 -14.62 27.34 -3.33
N GLY A 157 -13.90 26.25 -3.07
CA GLY A 157 -14.44 25.11 -2.33
C GLY A 157 -15.18 24.07 -3.16
N PHE A 158 -15.19 24.16 -4.50
CA PHE A 158 -15.78 23.18 -5.39
C PHE A 158 -15.24 21.76 -5.12
N LEU A 159 -13.92 21.59 -5.17
CA LEU A 159 -13.27 20.30 -4.92
C LEU A 159 -13.59 19.76 -3.52
N ARG A 160 -13.63 20.63 -2.50
CA ARG A 160 -14.00 20.22 -1.15
C ARG A 160 -15.36 19.54 -1.13
N LYS A 161 -16.38 20.14 -1.77
CA LYS A 161 -17.72 19.56 -1.84
C LYS A 161 -17.74 18.23 -2.57
N VAL A 162 -16.99 18.10 -3.66
CA VAL A 162 -16.85 16.83 -4.35
C VAL A 162 -16.29 15.76 -3.41
N PHE A 163 -15.19 16.04 -2.72
CA PHE A 163 -14.57 15.08 -1.81
C PHE A 163 -15.46 14.75 -0.59
N GLU A 164 -16.19 15.74 -0.03
CA GLU A 164 -17.16 15.53 1.05
C GLU A 164 -18.27 14.55 0.66
N ILE A 165 -18.72 14.57 -0.61
CA ILE A 165 -19.70 13.59 -1.10
C ILE A 165 -19.09 12.17 -1.12
N PHE A 166 -17.88 11.99 -1.65
CA PHE A 166 -17.23 10.68 -1.65
C PHE A 166 -16.95 10.18 -0.22
N GLU A 167 -16.56 11.07 0.69
CA GLU A 167 -16.38 10.76 2.12
C GLU A 167 -17.69 10.30 2.76
N THR A 168 -18.80 11.00 2.51
CA THR A 168 -20.14 10.66 3.05
C THR A 168 -20.54 9.22 2.68
N PHE A 169 -20.17 8.77 1.49
CA PHE A 169 -20.44 7.41 1.02
C PHE A 169 -19.28 6.44 1.26
N ASN A 170 -18.29 6.83 2.08
CA ASN A 170 -17.11 6.02 2.42
C ASN A 170 -16.44 5.38 1.19
N THR A 171 -16.30 6.18 0.12
CA THR A 171 -15.73 5.75 -1.16
C THR A 171 -14.38 6.41 -1.37
N SER A 172 -13.34 5.58 -1.44
CA SER A 172 -11.97 6.04 -1.69
C SER A 172 -11.81 6.52 -3.13
N ILE A 173 -11.05 7.58 -3.31
CA ILE A 173 -10.64 8.11 -4.61
C ILE A 173 -9.18 7.73 -4.84
N ASP A 174 -8.88 7.11 -5.98
CA ASP A 174 -7.54 6.65 -6.31
C ASP A 174 -6.71 7.74 -7.00
N MET A 175 -7.28 8.34 -8.05
CA MET A 175 -6.61 9.37 -8.85
C MET A 175 -7.55 10.56 -9.06
N VAL A 176 -6.97 11.74 -9.12
CA VAL A 176 -7.68 12.99 -9.40
C VAL A 176 -6.94 13.75 -10.49
N THR A 177 -7.68 14.17 -11.52
CA THR A 177 -7.19 15.09 -12.52
C THR A 177 -8.15 16.28 -12.63
N THR A 178 -7.65 17.48 -12.55
CA THR A 178 -8.45 18.69 -12.61
C THR A 178 -8.11 19.56 -13.82
N SER A 179 -9.11 20.26 -14.31
CA SER A 179 -8.97 21.36 -15.27
C SER A 179 -9.78 22.56 -14.76
N GLU A 180 -9.80 23.66 -15.50
CA GLU A 180 -10.58 24.85 -15.14
C GLU A 180 -12.08 24.60 -15.05
N VAL A 181 -12.62 23.63 -15.78
CA VAL A 181 -14.06 23.37 -15.91
C VAL A 181 -14.44 21.92 -15.60
N GLY A 182 -13.51 21.12 -15.10
CA GLY A 182 -13.79 19.70 -14.87
C GLY A 182 -12.84 19.01 -13.91
N VAL A 183 -13.38 17.99 -13.27
CA VAL A 183 -12.65 17.05 -12.41
C VAL A 183 -12.90 15.65 -12.91
N SER A 184 -11.86 14.87 -13.09
CA SER A 184 -11.94 13.44 -13.33
C SER A 184 -11.36 12.70 -12.13
N LEU A 185 -12.12 11.75 -11.62
CA LEU A 185 -11.78 10.96 -10.45
C LEU A 185 -11.80 9.48 -10.84
N SER A 186 -10.91 8.68 -10.31
CA SER A 186 -11.01 7.22 -10.43
C SER A 186 -11.34 6.59 -9.08
N ILE A 187 -12.19 5.56 -9.13
CA ILE A 187 -12.60 4.75 -7.99
C ILE A 187 -12.59 3.27 -8.38
N ASP A 188 -12.29 2.39 -7.43
CA ASP A 188 -12.37 0.94 -7.59
C ASP A 188 -13.63 0.32 -6.97
N ASN A 189 -14.31 1.05 -6.06
CA ASN A 189 -15.54 0.60 -5.41
C ASN A 189 -16.76 1.31 -6.01
N LYS A 190 -17.66 0.54 -6.65
CA LYS A 190 -18.88 1.04 -7.33
C LYS A 190 -20.14 0.95 -6.44
N MET A 191 -20.03 0.49 -5.19
CA MET A 191 -21.18 0.18 -4.33
C MET A 191 -22.15 1.36 -4.22
N HIS A 192 -21.63 2.57 -4.08
CA HIS A 192 -22.41 3.79 -3.89
C HIS A 192 -22.35 4.75 -5.08
N LEU A 193 -21.91 4.28 -6.26
CA LEU A 193 -21.71 5.14 -7.43
C LEU A 193 -22.96 5.92 -7.82
N THR A 194 -24.13 5.26 -7.83
CA THR A 194 -25.41 5.91 -8.20
C THR A 194 -25.74 7.04 -7.24
N GLN A 195 -25.62 6.79 -5.93
CA GLN A 195 -25.91 7.81 -4.90
C GLN A 195 -24.94 8.99 -4.99
N ILE A 196 -23.65 8.70 -5.21
CA ILE A 196 -22.60 9.72 -5.39
C ILE A 196 -22.94 10.61 -6.59
N VAL A 197 -23.28 10.01 -7.74
CA VAL A 197 -23.62 10.75 -8.96
C VAL A 197 -24.87 11.62 -8.77
N GLU A 198 -25.90 11.10 -8.11
CA GLU A 198 -27.11 11.85 -7.79
C GLU A 198 -26.82 13.03 -6.86
N GLU A 199 -26.02 12.82 -5.82
CA GLU A 199 -25.71 13.88 -4.84
C GLU A 199 -24.82 14.97 -5.45
N ILE A 200 -23.87 14.61 -6.29
CA ILE A 200 -23.09 15.58 -7.08
C ILE A 200 -24.02 16.43 -7.95
N GLY A 201 -25.01 15.79 -8.61
CA GLY A 201 -25.98 16.51 -9.44
C GLY A 201 -26.88 17.47 -8.64
N ARG A 202 -27.23 17.12 -7.40
CA ARG A 202 -28.07 17.94 -6.50
C ARG A 202 -27.29 19.08 -5.86
N ALA A 203 -26.03 18.88 -5.55
CA ALA A 203 -25.19 19.86 -4.86
C ALA A 203 -24.93 21.15 -5.68
N HIS A 204 -25.49 21.25 -6.86
CA HIS A 204 -25.26 22.38 -7.79
C HIS A 204 -23.75 22.69 -7.95
N VAL A 205 -22.98 21.61 -7.95
CA VAL A 205 -21.52 21.64 -8.19
C VAL A 205 -21.23 22.04 -9.62
#